data_38dfb8fce973e6cb2c4c86bf16bf9efb
#
_entry.id   38dfb8fce973e6cb2c4c86bf16bf9efb
#
_cell.length_a   1.000
_cell.length_b   1.000
_cell.length_c   1.000
_cell.angle_alpha   90.00
_cell.angle_beta   90.00
_cell.angle_gamma   90.00
#
_symmetry.space_group_name_H-M   'P 1'
#
loop_
_entity.id
_entity.type
_entity.pdbx_description
1 polymer ?
#
loop_
_entity_poly.entity_id
_entity_poly.type
_entity_poly.pdbx_seq_one_letter_code
_entity_poly.pdbx_strand_id
1 'polypeptide(L)'
;MNKRSFIKNATLTGIGATLGMDALAALFETKKHSSAAALAADDKFWNQIRTQYMLKPDYINLENGFYNFIPQPTLEKYIQHIRDINYQGSYYMRTVQRDNKKRMAAKLAAVAGCSPEELIITRNTTESLDLVIAGQDWKAGDEA
;
A
#
# COMPACT_ATOMS: atom_id res chain seq x y z
N MET A 1 -3.97 27.63 -4.88
CA MET A 1 -2.71 27.51 -4.09
C MET A 1 -1.62 28.24 -4.85
N ASN A 2 -0.95 29.25 -4.28
CA ASN A 2 0.05 30.01 -4.99
C ASN A 2 1.42 29.25 -4.97
N LYS A 3 2.31 29.59 -5.93
CA LYS A 3 3.63 28.92 -6.09
C LYS A 3 4.51 28.96 -4.81
N ARG A 4 4.37 30.01 -4.00
CA ARG A 4 5.11 30.17 -2.73
C ARG A 4 4.65 29.21 -1.64
N SER A 5 3.33 28.96 -1.56
CA SER A 5 2.76 27.96 -0.63
C SER A 5 3.12 26.55 -1.05
N PHE A 6 3.21 26.31 -2.36
CA PHE A 6 3.68 25.01 -2.89
C PHE A 6 5.13 24.73 -2.52
N ILE A 7 6.02 25.71 -2.74
CA ILE A 7 7.46 25.56 -2.43
C ILE A 7 7.68 25.42 -0.90
N LYS A 8 6.98 26.20 -0.07
CA LYS A 8 7.04 26.06 1.39
C LYS A 8 6.57 24.70 1.87
N ASN A 9 5.51 24.17 1.27
CA ASN A 9 5.01 22.83 1.61
C ASN A 9 5.96 21.74 1.10
N ALA A 10 6.57 21.90 -0.08
CA ALA A 10 7.53 20.96 -0.63
C ALA A 10 8.85 20.91 0.19
N THR A 11 9.31 22.03 0.74
CA THR A 11 10.48 22.04 1.64
C THR A 11 10.19 21.44 3.02
N LEU A 12 8.98 21.60 3.53
CA LEU A 12 8.52 20.93 4.75
C LEU A 12 8.32 19.42 4.53
N THR A 13 7.86 18.99 3.34
CA THR A 13 7.74 17.57 2.98
C THR A 13 9.12 16.91 2.78
N GLY A 14 10.12 17.64 2.31
CA GLY A 14 11.48 17.11 2.14
C GLY A 14 12.17 16.75 3.46
N ILE A 15 11.84 17.41 4.56
CA ILE A 15 12.33 17.08 5.91
C ILE A 15 11.44 16.00 6.57
N GLY A 16 10.17 15.92 6.18
CA GLY A 16 9.23 14.91 6.67
C GLY A 16 9.36 13.54 6.02
N ALA A 17 9.98 13.46 4.83
CA ALA A 17 10.11 12.19 4.09
C ALA A 17 11.04 11.17 4.79
N THR A 18 11.96 11.62 5.65
CA THR A 18 12.81 10.73 6.45
C THR A 18 12.13 10.18 7.71
N LEU A 19 10.99 10.76 8.11
CA LEU A 19 10.19 10.31 9.25
C LEU A 19 8.91 9.50 8.83
N GLY A 20 8.82 9.13 7.56
CA GLY A 20 7.61 8.87 6.82
C GLY A 20 6.65 7.80 7.39
N MET A 21 7.09 6.59 7.66
CA MET A 21 6.19 5.51 8.13
C MET A 21 5.79 5.71 9.59
N ASP A 22 6.70 6.19 10.42
CA ASP A 22 6.44 6.44 11.85
C ASP A 22 5.50 7.63 12.04
N ALA A 23 5.65 8.68 11.23
CA ALA A 23 4.76 9.84 11.26
C ALA A 23 3.33 9.49 10.80
N LEU A 24 3.19 8.65 9.78
CA LEU A 24 1.88 8.18 9.32
C LEU A 24 1.23 7.26 10.36
N ALA A 25 1.99 6.34 10.95
CA ALA A 25 1.52 5.49 12.04
C ALA A 25 1.11 6.30 13.26
N ALA A 26 1.90 7.29 13.66
CA ALA A 26 1.58 8.21 14.76
C ALA A 26 0.30 9.01 14.49
N LEU A 27 0.07 9.44 13.24
CA LEU A 27 -1.15 10.13 12.87
C LEU A 27 -2.39 9.24 13.06
N PHE A 28 -2.34 7.98 12.67
CA PHE A 28 -3.43 7.02 12.90
C PHE A 28 -3.63 6.71 14.38
N GLU A 29 -2.55 6.57 15.15
CA GLU A 29 -2.66 6.34 16.60
C GLU A 29 -3.35 7.52 17.33
N THR A 30 -3.09 8.77 16.94
CA THR A 30 -3.78 9.93 17.53
C THR A 30 -5.28 9.91 17.28
N LYS A 31 -5.76 9.19 16.27
CA LYS A 31 -7.17 9.12 15.87
C LYS A 31 -7.85 7.79 16.20
N LYS A 32 -7.15 6.89 16.84
CA LYS A 32 -7.60 5.52 17.15
C LYS A 32 -8.95 5.42 17.86
N HIS A 33 -9.28 6.42 18.68
CA HIS A 33 -10.52 6.46 19.45
C HIS A 33 -11.59 7.38 18.84
N SER A 34 -11.34 7.96 17.66
CA SER A 34 -12.33 8.78 16.96
C SER A 34 -13.40 7.88 16.33
N SER A 35 -14.67 8.33 16.40
CA SER A 35 -15.72 7.65 15.64
C SER A 35 -15.50 7.80 14.13
N ALA A 36 -16.00 6.86 13.33
CA ALA A 36 -15.91 6.93 11.88
C ALA A 36 -16.49 8.23 11.30
N ALA A 37 -17.62 8.70 11.86
CA ALA A 37 -18.25 9.95 11.45
C ALA A 37 -17.38 11.18 11.79
N ALA A 38 -16.78 11.22 12.99
CA ALA A 38 -15.88 12.31 13.37
C ALA A 38 -14.63 12.33 12.50
N LEU A 39 -14.07 11.16 12.18
CA LEU A 39 -12.92 11.05 11.32
C LEU A 39 -13.23 11.44 9.87
N ALA A 40 -14.39 11.06 9.35
CA ALA A 40 -14.82 11.43 8.00
C ALA A 40 -14.95 12.96 7.83
N ALA A 41 -15.33 13.68 8.89
CA ALA A 41 -15.47 15.14 8.89
C ALA A 41 -14.17 15.90 9.26
N ASP A 42 -13.07 15.20 9.54
CA ASP A 42 -11.81 15.83 9.94
C ASP A 42 -10.95 16.21 8.74
N ASP A 43 -11.24 17.36 8.13
CA ASP A 43 -10.48 17.88 6.99
C ASP A 43 -8.97 18.00 7.27
N LYS A 44 -8.58 18.31 8.51
CA LYS A 44 -7.18 18.42 8.89
C LYS A 44 -6.47 17.06 8.81
N PHE A 45 -7.11 16.03 9.31
CA PHE A 45 -6.61 14.66 9.20
C PHE A 45 -6.46 14.25 7.73
N TRP A 46 -7.49 14.43 6.91
CA TRP A 46 -7.45 14.05 5.49
C TRP A 46 -6.45 14.87 4.68
N ASN A 47 -6.25 16.14 4.99
CA ASN A 47 -5.22 16.95 4.38
C ASN A 47 -3.80 16.45 4.74
N GLN A 48 -3.58 16.00 5.98
CA GLN A 48 -2.31 15.36 6.36
C GLN A 48 -2.08 14.06 5.60
N ILE A 49 -3.10 13.20 5.43
CA ILE A 49 -3.01 12.01 4.59
C ILE A 49 -2.67 12.38 3.13
N ARG A 50 -3.36 13.36 2.57
CA ARG A 50 -3.14 13.81 1.18
C ARG A 50 -1.71 14.28 0.94
N THR A 51 -1.06 14.92 1.90
CA THR A 51 0.34 15.37 1.77
C THR A 51 1.34 14.22 1.69
N GLN A 52 0.93 12.99 2.05
CA GLN A 52 1.79 11.81 1.91
C GLN A 52 1.89 11.30 0.46
N TYR A 53 1.05 11.79 -0.44
CA TYR A 53 1.04 11.40 -1.84
C TYR A 53 1.65 12.50 -2.70
N MET A 54 2.57 12.13 -3.59
CA MET A 54 3.12 13.03 -4.61
C MET A 54 2.35 12.83 -5.90
N LEU A 55 1.33 13.64 -6.12
CA LEU A 55 0.48 13.57 -7.29
C LEU A 55 0.84 14.63 -8.31
N LYS A 56 0.57 14.37 -9.59
CA LYS A 56 0.71 15.34 -10.67
C LYS A 56 -0.24 16.54 -10.40
N PRO A 57 0.29 17.78 -10.33
CA PRO A 57 -0.50 18.92 -9.80
C PRO A 57 -1.58 19.44 -10.75
N ASP A 58 -1.48 19.14 -12.04
CA ASP A 58 -2.39 19.56 -13.12
C ASP A 58 -3.33 18.43 -13.57
N TYR A 59 -3.44 17.37 -12.76
CA TYR A 59 -4.26 16.20 -13.06
C TYR A 59 -5.04 15.75 -11.82
N ILE A 60 -6.34 15.51 -12.00
CA ILE A 60 -7.19 14.92 -10.98
C ILE A 60 -7.40 13.45 -11.33
N ASN A 61 -6.81 12.57 -10.54
CA ASN A 61 -7.00 11.13 -10.72
C ASN A 61 -8.27 10.68 -10.00
N LEU A 62 -9.23 10.16 -10.75
CA LEU A 62 -10.47 9.58 -10.22
C LEU A 62 -10.53 8.06 -10.45
N GLU A 63 -9.49 7.48 -11.03
CA GLU A 63 -9.41 6.07 -11.37
C GLU A 63 -8.18 5.43 -10.70
N ASN A 64 -8.40 4.42 -9.86
CA ASN A 64 -7.36 3.67 -9.16
C ASN A 64 -7.42 2.15 -9.45
N GLY A 65 -8.31 1.71 -10.32
CA GLY A 65 -8.46 0.30 -10.67
C GLY A 65 -7.33 -0.20 -11.57
N PHE A 66 -6.87 0.65 -12.49
CA PHE A 66 -5.77 0.32 -13.41
C PHE A 66 -4.40 0.50 -12.74
N TYR A 67 -4.19 1.61 -12.06
CA TYR A 67 -2.95 1.89 -11.32
C TYR A 67 -3.26 2.73 -10.07
N ASN A 68 -2.76 2.28 -8.93
CA ASN A 68 -2.98 2.96 -7.67
C ASN A 68 -1.71 3.69 -7.20
N PHE A 69 -1.88 4.93 -6.75
CA PHE A 69 -0.81 5.66 -6.09
C PHE A 69 -0.55 5.11 -4.70
N ILE A 70 0.71 5.08 -4.30
CA ILE A 70 1.11 4.73 -2.94
C ILE A 70 1.70 5.93 -2.22
N PRO A 71 1.56 6.03 -0.89
CA PRO A 71 2.19 7.10 -0.11
C PRO A 71 3.71 7.10 -0.28
N GLN A 72 4.33 8.27 -0.28
CA GLN A 72 5.79 8.41 -0.41
C GLN A 72 6.57 7.56 0.58
N PRO A 73 6.21 7.51 1.89
CA PRO A 73 6.91 6.65 2.83
C PRO A 73 6.86 5.16 2.48
N THR A 74 5.75 4.71 1.90
CA THR A 74 5.59 3.33 1.42
C THR A 74 6.46 3.08 0.19
N LEU A 75 6.50 4.03 -0.75
CA LEU A 75 7.34 3.97 -1.94
C LEU A 75 8.82 3.89 -1.57
N GLU A 76 9.30 4.77 -0.68
CA GLU A 76 10.69 4.78 -0.23
C GLU A 76 11.08 3.44 0.42
N LYS A 77 10.22 2.90 1.27
CA LYS A 77 10.45 1.61 1.90
C LYS A 77 10.44 0.45 0.90
N TYR A 78 9.58 0.50 -0.09
CA TYR A 78 9.55 -0.48 -1.19
C TYR A 78 10.85 -0.44 -2.00
N ILE A 79 11.31 0.74 -2.37
CA ILE A 79 12.60 0.92 -3.07
C ILE A 79 13.76 0.39 -2.22
N GLN A 80 13.76 0.66 -0.91
CA GLN A 80 14.79 0.15 -0.01
C GLN A 80 14.77 -1.38 0.05
N HIS A 81 13.61 -2.01 0.14
CA HIS A 81 13.51 -3.47 0.09
C HIS A 81 14.02 -4.08 -1.22
N ILE A 82 13.79 -3.42 -2.36
CA ILE A 82 14.36 -3.84 -3.64
C ILE A 82 15.88 -3.82 -3.58
N ARG A 83 16.49 -2.75 -3.05
CA ARG A 83 17.94 -2.64 -2.88
C ARG A 83 18.50 -3.72 -1.95
N ASP A 84 17.84 -3.95 -0.83
CA ASP A 84 18.25 -4.96 0.15
C ASP A 84 18.22 -6.38 -0.44
N ILE A 85 17.17 -6.71 -1.18
CA ILE A 85 17.03 -7.99 -1.87
C ILE A 85 18.09 -8.13 -2.97
N ASN A 86 18.33 -7.09 -3.74
CA ASN A 86 19.37 -7.07 -4.78
C ASN A 86 20.78 -7.26 -4.18
N TYR A 87 21.04 -6.64 -3.03
CA TYR A 87 22.30 -6.79 -2.30
C TYR A 87 22.50 -8.22 -1.75
N GLN A 88 21.46 -8.80 -1.16
CA GLN A 88 21.53 -10.12 -0.54
C GLN A 88 21.39 -11.27 -1.54
N GLY A 89 20.69 -11.06 -2.66
CA GLY A 89 20.49 -12.06 -3.72
C GLY A 89 19.90 -13.38 -3.19
N SER A 90 20.47 -14.49 -3.58
CA SER A 90 19.98 -15.83 -3.21
C SER A 90 20.07 -16.14 -1.72
N TYR A 91 20.90 -15.43 -0.96
CA TYR A 91 20.95 -15.57 0.50
C TYR A 91 19.60 -15.21 1.12
N TYR A 92 19.04 -14.04 0.76
CA TYR A 92 17.71 -13.62 1.21
C TYR A 92 16.63 -14.66 0.88
N MET A 93 16.65 -15.18 -0.35
CA MET A 93 15.66 -16.15 -0.83
C MET A 93 15.69 -17.46 -0.04
N ARG A 94 16.88 -17.90 0.37
CA ARG A 94 17.08 -19.17 1.10
C ARG A 94 16.89 -19.05 2.61
N THR A 95 17.06 -17.89 3.19
CA THR A 95 17.06 -17.71 4.65
C THR A 95 15.88 -16.94 5.19
N VAL A 96 15.52 -15.81 4.59
CA VAL A 96 14.59 -14.83 5.18
C VAL A 96 13.24 -14.80 4.48
N GLN A 97 13.20 -15.03 3.17
CA GLN A 97 12.00 -14.83 2.35
C GLN A 97 10.79 -15.63 2.84
N ARG A 98 11.00 -16.90 3.20
CA ARG A 98 9.92 -17.79 3.63
C ARG A 98 9.17 -17.26 4.85
N ASP A 99 9.90 -16.81 5.86
CA ASP A 99 9.31 -16.31 7.10
C ASP A 99 8.66 -14.94 6.88
N ASN A 100 9.25 -14.10 6.03
CA ASN A 100 8.64 -12.86 5.63
C ASN A 100 7.31 -13.07 4.90
N LYS A 101 7.24 -14.01 3.96
CA LYS A 101 5.98 -14.36 3.27
C LYS A 101 4.91 -14.83 4.24
N LYS A 102 5.23 -15.73 5.17
CA LYS A 102 4.29 -16.21 6.20
C LYS A 102 3.76 -15.07 7.07
N ARG A 103 4.66 -14.20 7.54
CA ARG A 103 4.30 -13.04 8.35
C ARG A 103 3.39 -12.07 7.60
N MET A 104 3.65 -11.84 6.30
CA MET A 104 2.81 -10.98 5.47
C MET A 104 1.46 -11.61 5.18
N ALA A 105 1.41 -12.91 4.88
CA ALA A 105 0.15 -13.64 4.71
C ALA A 105 -0.72 -13.55 5.97
N ALA A 106 -0.14 -13.74 7.16
CA ALA A 106 -0.88 -13.60 8.41
C ALA A 106 -1.46 -12.18 8.61
N LYS A 107 -0.71 -11.13 8.27
CA LYS A 107 -1.19 -9.75 8.37
C LYS A 107 -2.33 -9.47 7.39
N LEU A 108 -2.22 -9.92 6.15
CA LEU A 108 -3.24 -9.72 5.13
C LEU A 108 -4.50 -10.53 5.42
N ALA A 109 -4.35 -11.78 5.87
CA ALA A 109 -5.46 -12.62 6.28
C ALA A 109 -6.27 -12.00 7.43
N ALA A 110 -5.59 -11.41 8.42
CA ALA A 110 -6.25 -10.68 9.50
C ALA A 110 -7.09 -9.48 9.00
N VAL A 111 -6.64 -8.79 7.97
CA VAL A 111 -7.40 -7.69 7.33
C VAL A 111 -8.56 -8.24 6.49
N ALA A 112 -8.35 -9.36 5.79
CA ALA A 112 -9.37 -10.02 4.96
C ALA A 112 -10.42 -10.78 5.79
N GLY A 113 -10.15 -11.05 7.08
CA GLY A 113 -11.05 -11.81 7.94
C GLY A 113 -11.03 -13.32 7.68
N CYS A 114 -9.91 -13.87 7.19
CA CYS A 114 -9.72 -15.28 6.90
C CYS A 114 -8.46 -15.83 7.60
N SER A 115 -8.21 -17.14 7.48
CA SER A 115 -6.95 -17.72 7.95
C SER A 115 -5.82 -17.53 6.92
N PRO A 116 -4.54 -17.52 7.35
CA PRO A 116 -3.41 -17.38 6.42
C PRO A 116 -3.33 -18.49 5.38
N GLU A 117 -3.87 -19.67 5.68
CA GLU A 117 -3.91 -20.85 4.80
C GLU A 117 -4.94 -20.71 3.68
N GLU A 118 -5.94 -19.84 3.85
CA GLU A 118 -6.97 -19.53 2.85
C GLU A 118 -6.57 -18.39 1.93
N LEU A 119 -5.38 -17.77 2.16
CA LEU A 119 -4.93 -16.61 1.41
C LEU A 119 -3.75 -16.94 0.49
N ILE A 120 -3.93 -16.69 -0.80
CA ILE A 120 -2.85 -16.72 -1.80
C ILE A 120 -2.53 -15.29 -2.23
N ILE A 121 -1.27 -14.88 -2.08
CA ILE A 121 -0.78 -13.58 -2.53
C ILE A 121 -0.22 -13.74 -3.93
N THR A 122 -0.87 -13.12 -4.91
CA THR A 122 -0.46 -13.08 -6.32
C THR A 122 0.20 -11.75 -6.66
N ARG A 123 0.79 -11.65 -7.86
CA ARG A 123 1.44 -10.43 -8.33
C ARG A 123 0.45 -9.37 -8.81
N ASN A 124 -0.70 -9.81 -9.33
CA ASN A 124 -1.73 -8.93 -9.88
C ASN A 124 -3.06 -9.68 -10.06
N THR A 125 -4.11 -8.94 -10.41
CA THR A 125 -5.46 -9.48 -10.63
C THR A 125 -5.52 -10.48 -11.77
N THR A 126 -4.77 -10.28 -12.85
CA THR A 126 -4.73 -11.21 -13.99
C THR A 126 -4.26 -12.59 -13.55
N GLU A 127 -3.15 -12.67 -12.82
CA GLU A 127 -2.66 -13.94 -12.26
C GLU A 127 -3.69 -14.60 -11.34
N SER A 128 -4.38 -13.81 -10.51
CA SER A 128 -5.43 -14.34 -9.62
C SER A 128 -6.60 -14.93 -10.40
N LEU A 129 -7.07 -14.24 -11.43
CA LEU A 129 -8.15 -14.70 -12.29
C LEU A 129 -7.75 -15.96 -13.07
N ASP A 130 -6.55 -15.96 -13.64
CA ASP A 130 -6.03 -17.13 -14.38
C ASP A 130 -5.94 -18.37 -13.48
N LEU A 131 -5.51 -18.22 -12.23
CA LEU A 131 -5.48 -19.31 -11.26
C LEU A 131 -6.88 -19.86 -10.95
N VAL A 132 -7.86 -18.97 -10.78
CA VAL A 132 -9.25 -19.38 -10.53
C VAL A 132 -9.84 -20.07 -11.76
N ILE A 133 -9.69 -19.49 -12.95
CA ILE A 133 -10.22 -20.03 -14.21
C ILE A 133 -9.57 -21.39 -14.52
N ALA A 134 -8.24 -21.48 -14.45
CA ALA A 134 -7.52 -22.72 -14.72
C ALA A 134 -7.77 -23.82 -13.67
N GLY A 135 -8.16 -23.44 -12.47
CA GLY A 135 -8.48 -24.37 -11.38
C GLY A 135 -9.88 -24.97 -11.45
N GLN A 136 -10.75 -24.48 -12.34
CA GLN A 136 -12.10 -25.01 -12.51
C GLN A 136 -12.10 -26.19 -13.49
N ASP A 137 -12.92 -27.21 -13.21
CA ASP A 137 -13.14 -28.36 -14.10
C ASP A 137 -14.28 -28.04 -15.10
N TRP A 138 -13.96 -27.18 -16.08
CA TRP A 138 -14.90 -26.70 -17.08
C TRP A 138 -15.41 -27.82 -17.98
N LYS A 139 -16.70 -27.84 -18.24
CA LYS A 139 -17.36 -28.79 -19.13
C LYS A 139 -18.09 -28.09 -20.27
N ALA A 140 -18.32 -28.81 -21.34
CA ALA A 140 -19.10 -28.29 -22.46
C ALA A 140 -20.49 -27.88 -22.00
N GLY A 141 -20.84 -26.60 -22.19
CA GLY A 141 -22.11 -25.99 -21.75
C GLY A 141 -22.03 -25.18 -20.46
N ASP A 142 -20.88 -25.14 -19.78
CA ASP A 142 -20.68 -24.22 -18.65
C ASP A 142 -20.59 -22.77 -19.18
N GLU A 143 -21.14 -21.84 -18.41
CA GLU A 143 -21.11 -20.40 -18.69
C GLU A 143 -20.30 -19.69 -17.59
N ALA A 144 -19.56 -18.60 -17.96
CA ALA A 144 -18.78 -17.78 -17.06
C ALA A 144 -19.11 -16.28 -17.25
#